data_fdec60179a1b51b0b27dd30ff0707f6a
#
_entry.id   fdec60179a1b51b0b27dd30ff0707f6a
#
_cell.length_a   1.000
_cell.length_b   1.000
_cell.length_c   1.000
_cell.angle_alpha   90.00
_cell.angle_beta   90.00
_cell.angle_gamma   90.00
#
_symmetry.space_group_name_H-M   'P 1'
#
loop_
_entity.id
_entity.type
_entity.pdbx_description
1 polymer ?
#
loop_
_entity_poly.entity_id
_entity_poly.type
_entity_poly.pdbx_seq_one_letter_code
_entity_poly.pdbx_strand_id
1 'polypeptide(L)'
;MDLCAGEARQTEAARCLTARYGQTTLSNHRAERSGVLLIKEATKKGYKEANPGDSVDLGFSGSNTRRGRVGQDIAHTLETSCIQGIVERGGRIRRLMPRECLRLQGFDEWQIDRILAIQSDAQAYKQAGNSVTVHVLSLIHI
;
A
#
# COMPACT_ATOMS: atom_id res chain seq x y z
N MET A 1 -9.95 -4.10 36.97
CA MET A 1 -11.05 -3.74 36.09
C MET A 1 -10.51 -3.65 34.69
N ASP A 2 -10.72 -4.70 33.93
CA ASP A 2 -10.17 -4.89 32.58
C ASP A 2 -10.91 -4.02 31.58
N LEU A 3 -10.23 -2.97 31.07
CA LEU A 3 -10.67 -2.16 29.94
C LEU A 3 -10.09 -2.72 28.62
N CYS A 4 -10.24 -4.01 28.39
CA CYS A 4 -9.81 -4.70 27.17
C CYS A 4 -10.96 -5.27 26.36
N ALA A 5 -12.09 -4.59 26.29
CA ALA A 5 -13.15 -4.89 25.34
C ALA A 5 -13.36 -3.66 24.42
N GLY A 6 -12.70 -3.64 23.31
CA GLY A 6 -13.06 -3.56 21.93
C GLY A 6 -14.03 -2.48 21.47
N GLU A 7 -13.81 -1.20 21.72
CA GLU A 7 -14.33 -0.18 20.82
C GLU A 7 -13.19 0.76 20.42
N ALA A 8 -12.90 0.80 19.12
CA ALA A 8 -11.95 1.75 18.54
C ALA A 8 -12.51 3.17 18.78
N ARG A 9 -12.02 3.85 19.80
CA ARG A 9 -12.28 5.27 20.00
C ARG A 9 -11.60 6.04 18.89
N GLN A 10 -12.39 6.63 18.02
CA GLN A 10 -11.90 7.68 17.12
C GLN A 10 -11.42 8.85 18.00
N THR A 11 -10.13 9.04 18.05
CA THR A 11 -9.53 10.21 18.69
C THR A 11 -9.06 11.16 17.60
N GLU A 12 -9.43 12.43 17.69
CA GLU A 12 -9.01 13.48 16.74
C GLU A 12 -7.48 13.70 16.73
N ALA A 13 -6.77 13.19 17.73
CA ALA A 13 -5.32 13.25 17.83
C ALA A 13 -4.72 11.85 17.79
N ALA A 14 -3.84 11.59 16.83
CA ALA A 14 -3.02 10.39 16.81
C ALA A 14 -2.09 10.36 18.04
N ARG A 15 -2.00 9.22 18.71
CA ARG A 15 -1.04 9.05 19.81
C ARG A 15 0.38 9.17 19.32
N CYS A 16 1.24 9.78 20.12
CA CYS A 16 2.65 9.96 19.83
C CYS A 16 3.32 8.64 19.40
N LEU A 17 3.93 8.65 18.23
CA LEU A 17 4.72 7.55 17.72
C LEU A 17 6.06 7.53 18.43
N THR A 18 6.41 6.41 19.06
CA THR A 18 7.70 6.27 19.74
C THR A 18 8.85 6.24 18.73
N ALA A 19 10.05 6.70 19.14
CA ALA A 19 11.25 6.80 18.31
C ALA A 19 11.72 5.46 17.65
N ARG A 20 11.16 4.33 18.05
CA ARG A 20 11.44 2.99 17.50
C ARG A 20 10.63 2.64 16.24
N TYR A 21 9.95 3.59 15.63
CA TYR A 21 9.05 3.36 14.49
C TYR A 21 9.76 2.71 13.28
N GLY A 22 11.05 2.90 13.09
CA GLY A 22 11.82 2.29 12.01
C GLY A 22 12.29 0.85 12.26
N GLN A 23 12.15 0.33 13.50
CA GLN A 23 12.63 -1.02 13.88
C GLN A 23 11.51 -2.00 14.21
N THR A 24 10.27 -1.55 14.31
CA THR A 24 9.14 -2.43 14.56
C THR A 24 8.58 -2.99 13.26
N THR A 25 8.49 -4.29 13.19
CA THR A 25 7.74 -4.97 12.14
C THR A 25 6.30 -4.45 12.13
N LEU A 26 5.71 -4.32 10.96
CA LEU A 26 4.33 -3.83 10.76
C LEU A 26 3.29 -4.53 11.66
N SER A 27 3.59 -5.75 12.12
CA SER A 27 2.75 -6.52 13.04
C SER A 27 2.63 -5.95 14.47
N ASN A 28 3.56 -5.07 14.88
CA ASN A 28 3.54 -4.49 16.23
C ASN A 28 2.82 -3.14 16.31
N HIS A 29 2.33 -2.63 15.18
CA HIS A 29 1.52 -1.42 15.19
C HIS A 29 0.10 -1.75 15.62
N ARG A 30 -0.20 -1.48 16.86
CA ARG A 30 -1.56 -1.43 17.38
C ARG A 30 -2.26 -0.17 16.84
N ALA A 31 -2.39 -0.07 15.51
CA ALA A 31 -3.20 0.94 14.82
C ALA A 31 -4.65 0.95 15.32
N GLU A 32 -5.08 -0.18 15.86
CA GLU A 32 -6.37 -0.38 16.53
C GLU A 32 -6.68 0.66 17.62
N ARG A 33 -5.65 1.33 18.14
CA ARG A 33 -5.81 2.30 19.23
C ARG A 33 -5.93 3.76 18.81
N SER A 34 -5.50 4.12 17.60
CA SER A 34 -5.55 5.51 17.11
C SER A 34 -6.53 5.75 15.97
N GLY A 35 -7.02 4.69 15.32
CA GLY A 35 -7.95 4.78 14.19
C GLY A 35 -7.37 5.42 12.91
N VAL A 36 -6.19 6.04 12.98
CA VAL A 36 -5.54 6.72 11.87
C VAL A 36 -4.12 6.20 11.70
N LEU A 37 -3.76 5.81 10.47
CA LEU A 37 -2.40 5.40 10.12
C LEU A 37 -1.64 6.61 9.58
N LEU A 38 -0.50 6.93 10.19
CA LEU A 38 0.36 8.03 9.77
C LEU A 38 1.57 7.49 9.02
N ILE A 39 1.74 7.93 7.78
CA ILE A 39 2.87 7.57 6.92
C ILE A 39 3.83 8.76 6.83
N LYS A 40 5.10 8.52 7.16
CA LYS A 40 6.14 9.55 7.08
C LYS A 40 6.32 10.06 5.65
N GLU A 41 6.23 11.36 5.46
CA GLU A 41 6.49 12.05 4.19
C GLU A 41 7.30 13.32 4.41
N ALA A 42 8.05 13.76 3.38
CA ALA A 42 8.80 15.02 3.38
C ALA A 42 7.89 16.23 3.13
N THR A 43 6.83 16.35 3.91
CA THR A 43 5.92 17.50 3.93
C THR A 43 6.22 18.40 5.11
N LYS A 44 5.63 19.61 5.15
CA LYS A 44 5.77 20.50 6.32
C LYS A 44 5.29 19.85 7.63
N LYS A 45 4.28 18.96 7.54
CA LYS A 45 3.77 18.19 8.70
C LYS A 45 4.62 16.98 9.04
N GLY A 46 5.52 16.54 8.15
CA GLY A 46 6.35 15.35 8.32
C GLY A 46 5.64 14.01 8.10
N TYR A 47 4.32 14.01 7.89
CA TYR A 47 3.51 12.80 7.68
C TYR A 47 2.27 13.09 6.84
N LYS A 48 1.67 12.02 6.32
CA LYS A 48 0.34 12.01 5.69
C LYS A 48 -0.50 10.91 6.30
N GLU A 49 -1.76 11.19 6.48
CA GLU A 49 -2.76 10.25 6.98
C GLU A 49 -3.14 9.27 5.87
N ALA A 50 -3.28 7.99 6.21
CA ALA A 50 -3.70 6.94 5.31
C ALA A 50 -4.92 6.22 5.88
N ASN A 51 -5.97 6.16 5.10
CA ASN A 51 -7.24 5.53 5.42
C ASN A 51 -7.30 4.10 4.85
N PRO A 52 -8.19 3.24 5.34
CA PRO A 52 -8.45 1.95 4.73
C PRO A 52 -8.86 2.12 3.26
N GLY A 53 -8.16 1.42 2.36
CA GLY A 53 -8.32 1.53 0.91
C GLY A 53 -7.21 2.35 0.24
N ASP A 54 -6.51 3.21 0.97
CA ASP A 54 -5.42 4.00 0.42
C ASP A 54 -4.21 3.12 0.06
N SER A 55 -3.53 3.49 -1.01
CA SER A 55 -2.25 2.88 -1.39
C SER A 55 -1.08 3.53 -0.65
N VAL A 56 -0.07 2.75 -0.33
CA VAL A 56 1.15 3.22 0.34
C VAL A 56 2.37 2.73 -0.40
N ASP A 57 3.27 3.65 -0.76
CA ASP A 57 4.59 3.30 -1.25
C ASP A 57 5.47 2.84 -0.09
N LEU A 58 5.87 1.56 -0.11
CA LEU A 58 6.71 0.92 0.90
C LEU A 58 8.21 1.10 0.62
N GLY A 59 8.57 1.61 -0.57
CA GLY A 59 9.95 1.88 -0.92
C GLY A 59 10.55 2.99 -0.08
N PHE A 60 11.81 2.80 0.30
CA PHE A 60 12.59 3.80 1.02
C PHE A 60 11.89 4.40 2.25
N SER A 61 11.32 3.54 3.09
CA SER A 61 10.56 3.91 4.30
C SER A 61 11.31 4.87 5.23
N GLY A 62 12.64 4.86 5.21
CA GLY A 62 13.51 5.77 5.98
C GLY A 62 13.82 7.12 5.30
N SER A 63 13.37 7.35 4.08
CA SER A 63 13.70 8.59 3.35
C SER A 63 13.05 9.83 3.99
N ASN A 64 13.84 10.87 4.15
CA ASN A 64 13.39 12.18 4.64
C ASN A 64 13.03 13.15 3.50
N THR A 65 13.23 12.75 2.24
CA THR A 65 13.03 13.60 1.06
C THR A 65 11.86 13.17 0.19
N ARG A 66 11.33 11.96 0.39
CA ARG A 66 10.27 11.39 -0.45
C ARG A 66 8.90 11.94 -0.08
N ARG A 67 8.13 12.32 -1.11
CA ARG A 67 6.76 12.83 -1.01
C ARG A 67 5.81 11.93 -1.78
N GLY A 68 4.51 12.09 -1.55
CA GLY A 68 3.48 11.35 -2.30
C GLY A 68 3.47 9.85 -2.01
N ARG A 69 3.80 9.43 -0.80
CA ARG A 69 3.82 8.01 -0.41
C ARG A 69 2.43 7.42 -0.17
N VAL A 70 1.44 8.26 0.07
CA VAL A 70 0.05 7.85 0.24
C VAL A 70 -0.77 8.30 -0.95
N GLY A 71 -1.33 7.34 -1.68
CA GLY A 71 -2.29 7.57 -2.76
C GLY A 71 -3.70 7.34 -2.25
N GLN A 72 -4.53 8.39 -2.26
CA GLN A 72 -5.93 8.31 -1.86
C GLN A 72 -6.75 7.78 -3.02
N ASP A 73 -7.28 6.58 -2.88
CA ASP A 73 -8.05 5.85 -3.92
C ASP A 73 -7.32 5.69 -5.27
N ILE A 74 -6.00 5.89 -5.29
CA ILE A 74 -5.17 5.81 -6.50
C ILE A 74 -3.97 4.93 -6.21
N ALA A 75 -3.69 3.97 -7.09
CA ALA A 75 -2.45 3.20 -7.05
C ALA A 75 -1.28 4.03 -7.59
N HIS A 76 -0.12 3.88 -6.99
CA HIS A 76 1.12 4.44 -7.54
C HIS A 76 1.56 3.67 -8.78
N THR A 77 2.51 4.21 -9.54
CA THR A 77 3.14 3.51 -10.65
C THR A 77 3.71 2.17 -10.18
N LEU A 78 3.36 1.09 -10.89
CA LEU A 78 3.88 -0.22 -10.59
C LEU A 78 5.34 -0.32 -11.00
N GLU A 79 6.17 -0.74 -10.07
CA GLU A 79 7.57 -1.06 -10.31
C GLU A 79 7.77 -2.58 -10.40
N THR A 80 8.87 -3.01 -11.00
CA THR A 80 9.19 -4.44 -11.20
C THR A 80 9.33 -5.23 -9.90
N SER A 81 9.59 -4.54 -8.77
CA SER A 81 9.67 -5.13 -7.43
C SER A 81 8.35 -5.06 -6.66
N CYS A 82 7.36 -4.36 -7.19
CA CYS A 82 6.07 -4.05 -6.55
C CYS A 82 6.20 -3.69 -5.06
N ILE A 83 6.70 -2.51 -4.80
CA ILE A 83 6.87 -1.98 -3.43
C ILE A 83 5.64 -1.23 -2.92
N GLN A 84 4.47 -1.53 -3.45
CA GLN A 84 3.22 -0.92 -3.03
C GLN A 84 2.46 -1.80 -2.05
N GLY A 85 1.84 -1.15 -1.08
CA GLY A 85 0.91 -1.76 -0.15
C GLY A 85 -0.45 -1.07 -0.19
N ILE A 86 -1.43 -1.72 0.39
CA ILE A 86 -2.76 -1.18 0.63
C ILE A 86 -3.05 -1.19 2.14
N VAL A 87 -3.71 -0.15 2.61
CA VAL A 87 -4.16 -0.06 3.99
C VAL A 87 -5.45 -0.86 4.15
N GLU A 88 -5.42 -1.89 4.97
CA GLU A 88 -6.59 -2.68 5.33
C GLU A 88 -7.38 -2.04 6.50
N ARG A 89 -8.61 -2.47 6.67
CA ARG A 89 -9.41 -2.12 7.86
C ARG A 89 -8.66 -2.59 9.11
N GLY A 90 -8.52 -1.71 10.10
CA GLY A 90 -7.69 -1.95 11.29
C GLY A 90 -6.27 -1.39 11.21
N GLY A 91 -5.93 -0.63 10.16
CA GLY A 91 -4.65 0.08 10.03
C GLY A 91 -3.45 -0.82 9.71
N ARG A 92 -3.69 -2.02 9.21
CA ARG A 92 -2.64 -2.91 8.71
C ARG A 92 -2.30 -2.56 7.27
N ILE A 93 -1.01 -2.52 6.94
CA ILE A 93 -0.56 -2.40 5.55
C ILE A 93 -0.16 -3.80 5.06
N ARG A 94 -0.74 -4.24 3.95
CA ARG A 94 -0.27 -5.40 3.22
C ARG A 94 0.26 -5.03 1.85
N ARG A 95 1.25 -5.76 1.38
CA ARG A 95 1.75 -5.64 0.02
C ARG A 95 0.69 -6.11 -0.98
N LEU A 96 0.61 -5.45 -2.14
CA LEU A 96 -0.21 -5.92 -3.25
C LEU A 96 0.26 -7.30 -3.73
N MET A 97 -0.70 -8.17 -4.04
CA MET A 97 -0.40 -9.48 -4.64
C MET A 97 -0.15 -9.34 -6.14
N PRO A 98 0.57 -10.30 -6.77
CA PRO A 98 0.82 -10.26 -8.22
C PRO A 98 -0.47 -10.15 -9.06
N ARG A 99 -1.52 -10.87 -8.66
CA ARG A 99 -2.84 -10.80 -9.27
C ARG A 99 -3.42 -9.38 -9.26
N GLU A 100 -3.31 -8.69 -8.15
CA GLU A 100 -3.79 -7.30 -8.02
C GLU A 100 -2.98 -6.35 -8.89
N CYS A 101 -1.66 -6.53 -8.97
CA CYS A 101 -0.81 -5.73 -9.85
C CYS A 101 -1.17 -5.92 -11.34
N LEU A 102 -1.45 -7.15 -11.77
CA LEU A 102 -1.88 -7.42 -13.13
C LEU A 102 -3.27 -6.84 -13.43
N ARG A 103 -4.21 -6.90 -12.47
CA ARG A 103 -5.52 -6.23 -12.59
C ARG A 103 -5.39 -4.71 -12.76
N LEU A 104 -4.50 -4.08 -12.00
CA LEU A 104 -4.22 -2.64 -12.12
C LEU A 104 -3.68 -2.27 -13.51
N GLN A 105 -3.01 -3.20 -14.21
CA GLN A 105 -2.59 -3.04 -15.60
C GLN A 105 -3.69 -3.32 -16.62
N GLY A 106 -4.86 -3.81 -16.16
CA GLY A 106 -6.01 -4.06 -17.02
C GLY A 106 -6.01 -5.43 -17.71
N PHE A 107 -5.26 -6.41 -17.19
CA PHE A 107 -5.34 -7.79 -17.67
C PHE A 107 -6.65 -8.46 -17.22
N ASP A 108 -7.24 -9.26 -18.11
CA ASP A 108 -8.41 -10.07 -17.81
C ASP A 108 -8.08 -11.24 -16.87
N GLU A 109 -9.05 -11.72 -16.09
CA GLU A 109 -8.84 -12.80 -15.12
C GLU A 109 -8.29 -14.07 -15.77
N TRP A 110 -8.76 -14.44 -16.96
CA TRP A 110 -8.27 -15.63 -17.69
C TRP A 110 -6.79 -15.51 -18.11
N GLN A 111 -6.33 -14.28 -18.42
CA GLN A 111 -4.92 -14.01 -18.73
C GLN A 111 -4.08 -14.11 -17.47
N ILE A 112 -4.57 -13.52 -16.37
CA ILE A 112 -3.92 -13.55 -15.06
C ILE A 112 -3.76 -14.98 -14.58
N ASP A 113 -4.80 -15.81 -14.68
CA ASP A 113 -4.74 -17.22 -14.28
C ASP A 113 -3.68 -17.99 -15.07
N ARG A 114 -3.58 -17.76 -16.37
CA ARG A 114 -2.53 -18.38 -17.21
C ARG A 114 -1.12 -17.92 -16.83
N ILE A 115 -0.94 -16.64 -16.55
CA ILE A 115 0.35 -16.07 -16.12
C ILE A 115 0.77 -16.71 -14.80
N LEU A 116 -0.12 -16.72 -13.81
CA LEU A 116 0.18 -17.21 -12.47
C LEU A 116 0.31 -18.75 -12.39
N ALA A 117 -0.26 -19.50 -13.34
CA ALA A 117 -0.09 -20.94 -13.42
C ALA A 117 1.32 -21.37 -13.85
N ILE A 118 2.04 -20.52 -14.57
CA ILE A 118 3.34 -20.86 -15.19
C ILE A 118 4.49 -20.11 -14.49
N GLN A 119 4.23 -18.93 -13.94
CA GLN A 119 5.27 -18.03 -13.46
C GLN A 119 5.30 -17.92 -11.95
N SER A 120 6.50 -17.66 -11.42
CA SER A 120 6.65 -17.30 -10.01
C SER A 120 6.13 -15.88 -9.75
N ASP A 121 5.76 -15.60 -8.50
CA ASP A 121 5.32 -14.27 -8.07
C ASP A 121 6.30 -13.16 -8.45
N ALA A 122 7.61 -13.43 -8.32
CA ALA A 122 8.66 -12.48 -8.68
C ALA A 122 8.64 -12.12 -10.17
N GLN A 123 8.38 -13.10 -11.04
CA GLN A 123 8.26 -12.87 -12.48
C GLN A 123 6.95 -12.14 -12.81
N ALA A 124 5.85 -12.49 -12.16
CA ALA A 124 4.58 -11.81 -12.33
C ALA A 124 4.67 -10.32 -11.93
N TYR A 125 5.36 -9.99 -10.83
CA TYR A 125 5.62 -8.59 -10.46
C TYR A 125 6.45 -7.86 -11.52
N LYS A 126 7.50 -8.49 -12.05
CA LYS A 126 8.32 -7.90 -13.13
C LYS A 126 7.50 -7.64 -14.38
N GLN A 127 6.62 -8.57 -14.75
CA GLN A 127 5.74 -8.38 -15.90
C GLN A 127 4.77 -7.23 -15.68
N ALA A 128 4.10 -7.18 -14.52
CA ALA A 128 3.20 -6.08 -14.19
C ALA A 128 3.90 -4.72 -14.24
N GLY A 129 5.13 -4.62 -13.68
CA GLY A 129 5.89 -3.38 -13.68
C GLY A 129 6.45 -2.95 -15.05
N ASN A 130 6.71 -3.92 -15.94
CA ASN A 130 7.21 -3.64 -17.30
C ASN A 130 6.08 -3.49 -18.33
N SER A 131 4.84 -3.85 -17.99
CA SER A 131 3.73 -3.78 -18.92
C SER A 131 3.20 -2.35 -19.06
N VAL A 132 2.68 -2.06 -20.24
CA VAL A 132 1.87 -0.86 -20.47
C VAL A 132 0.42 -1.19 -20.13
N THR A 133 -0.27 -0.27 -19.48
CA THR A 133 -1.68 -0.46 -19.11
C THR A 133 -2.54 -0.74 -20.37
N VAL A 134 -3.27 -1.84 -20.38
CA VAL A 134 -4.06 -2.31 -21.53
C VAL A 134 -5.04 -1.25 -22.00
N HIS A 135 -5.70 -0.55 -21.07
CA HIS A 135 -6.65 0.51 -21.42
C HIS A 135 -6.00 1.67 -22.17
N VAL A 136 -4.75 2.02 -21.86
CA VAL A 136 -4.02 3.08 -22.58
C VAL A 136 -3.72 2.64 -24.02
N LEU A 137 -3.29 1.40 -24.20
CA LEU A 137 -3.07 0.84 -25.55
C LEU A 137 -4.35 0.81 -26.38
N SER A 138 -5.48 0.43 -25.79
CA SER A 138 -6.78 0.43 -26.44
C SER A 138 -7.19 1.82 -26.95
N LEU A 139 -6.87 2.87 -26.23
CA LEU A 139 -7.17 4.25 -26.63
C LEU A 139 -6.30 4.76 -27.79
N ILE A 140 -5.09 4.21 -27.93
CA ILE A 140 -4.14 4.63 -28.98
C ILE A 140 -4.46 3.93 -30.32
N HIS A 141 -5.09 2.76 -30.27
CA HIS A 141 -5.36 1.92 -31.46
C HIS A 141 -6.80 2.04 -32.00
N ILE A 142 -7.51 3.11 -31.67
CA ILE A 142 -8.82 3.42 -32.28
C ILE A 142 -8.64 4.13 -33.61
#